data_cc9172901de284cf7dd4ca661972a6bd
#
_entry.id   cc9172901de284cf7dd4ca661972a6bd
#
_cell.length_a   1.000
_cell.length_b   1.000
_cell.length_c   1.000
_cell.angle_alpha   90.00
_cell.angle_beta   90.00
_cell.angle_gamma   90.00
#
_symmetry.space_group_name_H-M   'P 1'
#
loop_
_entity.id
_entity.type
_entity.pdbx_description
1 polymer ?
#
loop_
_entity_poly.entity_id
_entity_poly.type
_entity_poly.pdbx_seq_one_letter_code
_entity_poly.pdbx_strand_id
1 'polypeptide(L)'
;DTMVAPEYRPLIRPFLDVSTLSARLKTEECISTEYRMCDGSWHRMLFTVKKRDESGNVTHVLCTVRSISDSKRREENLNFAAEAAKREAEMKTRFLASMSHDIRTPLNGIIGMVNMGNQYADDPQMQQKIREKAMESLKYLVSLVNDVLDMNKLQSGDLKDQQLLFDLTMVLREL
;
A
#
# COMPACT_ATOMS: atom_id res chain seq x y z
N ASP A 1 7.10 -23.46 -32.13
CA ASP A 1 7.88 -23.65 -30.89
C ASP A 1 8.94 -22.55 -30.63
N THR A 2 9.48 -21.92 -31.67
CA THR A 2 10.55 -20.93 -31.53
C THR A 2 10.06 -19.56 -31.03
N MET A 3 8.78 -19.24 -31.17
CA MET A 3 8.21 -17.95 -30.78
C MET A 3 7.73 -17.89 -29.30
N VAL A 4 7.40 -19.04 -28.71
CA VAL A 4 6.98 -19.13 -27.31
C VAL A 4 8.18 -19.16 -26.39
N ALA A 5 8.17 -18.36 -25.32
CA ALA A 5 9.22 -18.32 -24.32
C ALA A 5 9.48 -19.71 -23.72
N PRO A 6 10.75 -20.08 -23.50
CA PRO A 6 11.14 -21.46 -23.14
C PRO A 6 10.37 -22.03 -21.95
N GLU A 7 10.11 -21.23 -20.94
CA GLU A 7 9.40 -21.60 -19.71
C GLU A 7 7.92 -21.99 -19.93
N TYR A 8 7.29 -21.49 -21.01
CA TYR A 8 5.89 -21.78 -21.34
C TYR A 8 5.73 -22.94 -22.35
N ARG A 9 6.80 -23.41 -22.98
CA ARG A 9 6.74 -24.50 -23.96
C ARG A 9 6.19 -25.81 -23.38
N PRO A 10 6.56 -26.22 -22.15
CA PRO A 10 5.96 -27.43 -21.56
C PRO A 10 4.46 -27.32 -21.31
N LEU A 11 3.93 -26.11 -21.11
CA LEU A 11 2.51 -25.84 -20.93
C LEU A 11 1.76 -25.83 -22.26
N ILE A 12 2.34 -25.23 -23.29
CA ILE A 12 1.68 -25.03 -24.59
C ILE A 12 1.67 -26.28 -25.45
N ARG A 13 2.74 -27.09 -25.42
CA ARG A 13 2.79 -28.33 -26.25
C ARG A 13 1.63 -29.27 -25.98
N PRO A 14 1.33 -29.68 -24.71
CA PRO A 14 0.17 -30.53 -24.45
C PRO A 14 -1.15 -29.82 -24.75
N PHE A 15 -1.19 -28.49 -24.58
CA PHE A 15 -2.41 -27.70 -24.84
C PHE A 15 -2.75 -27.70 -26.35
N LEU A 16 -1.75 -27.67 -27.21
CA LEU A 16 -1.88 -27.72 -28.67
C LEU A 16 -2.14 -29.13 -29.23
N ASP A 17 -2.06 -30.17 -28.42
CA ASP A 17 -2.30 -31.54 -28.89
C ASP A 17 -3.77 -31.74 -29.27
N VAL A 18 -4.02 -31.70 -30.57
CA VAL A 18 -5.35 -31.83 -31.17
C VAL A 18 -5.98 -33.17 -30.86
N SER A 19 -5.16 -34.24 -30.71
CA SER A 19 -5.64 -35.59 -30.45
C SER A 19 -6.37 -35.72 -29.11
N THR A 20 -6.01 -34.90 -28.15
CA THR A 20 -6.60 -34.87 -26.79
C THR A 20 -7.74 -33.87 -26.65
N LEU A 21 -7.96 -32.96 -27.62
CA LEU A 21 -8.93 -31.86 -27.51
C LEU A 21 -10.37 -32.36 -27.28
N SER A 22 -10.80 -33.41 -28.00
CA SER A 22 -12.14 -33.97 -27.83
C SER A 22 -12.40 -34.48 -26.41
N ALA A 23 -11.41 -35.13 -25.82
CA ALA A 23 -11.52 -35.61 -24.44
C ALA A 23 -11.54 -34.45 -23.42
N ARG A 24 -10.68 -33.42 -23.60
CA ARG A 24 -10.61 -32.26 -22.71
C ARG A 24 -11.84 -31.35 -22.80
N LEU A 25 -12.49 -31.29 -23.96
CA LEU A 25 -13.69 -30.50 -24.19
C LEU A 25 -14.98 -31.34 -24.05
N LYS A 26 -14.91 -32.56 -23.48
CA LYS A 26 -16.07 -33.43 -23.37
C LYS A 26 -17.18 -32.79 -22.51
N THR A 27 -16.81 -32.18 -21.40
CA THR A 27 -17.72 -31.53 -20.46
C THR A 27 -17.61 -30.01 -20.49
N GLU A 28 -16.56 -29.49 -21.09
CA GLU A 28 -16.25 -28.03 -21.09
C GLU A 28 -16.65 -27.48 -22.48
N GLU A 29 -17.21 -26.25 -22.48
CA GLU A 29 -17.49 -25.53 -23.72
C GLU A 29 -16.27 -24.80 -24.27
N CYS A 30 -15.31 -24.48 -23.38
CA CYS A 30 -14.05 -23.87 -23.77
C CYS A 30 -12.92 -24.19 -22.79
N ILE A 31 -11.69 -24.20 -23.30
CA ILE A 31 -10.47 -24.29 -22.50
C ILE A 31 -9.52 -23.17 -22.95
N SER A 32 -8.79 -22.57 -22.01
CA SER A 32 -7.83 -21.53 -22.34
C SER A 32 -6.52 -21.70 -21.59
N THR A 33 -5.47 -21.12 -22.16
CA THR A 33 -4.17 -21.01 -21.50
C THR A 33 -3.53 -19.67 -21.84
N GLU A 34 -2.75 -19.15 -20.91
CA GLU A 34 -1.97 -17.92 -21.09
C GLU A 34 -0.48 -18.29 -21.19
N TYR A 35 0.22 -17.59 -22.05
CA TYR A 35 1.64 -17.83 -22.26
C TYR A 35 2.34 -16.56 -22.72
N ARG A 36 3.66 -16.55 -22.55
CA ARG A 36 4.52 -15.45 -22.97
C ARG A 36 5.29 -15.82 -24.22
N MET A 37 5.42 -14.87 -25.14
CA MET A 37 6.25 -14.99 -26.31
C MET A 37 7.70 -14.60 -26.00
N CYS A 38 8.64 -14.95 -26.88
CA CYS A 38 10.05 -14.59 -26.76
C CYS A 38 10.29 -13.07 -26.81
N ASP A 39 9.39 -12.29 -27.43
CA ASP A 39 9.40 -10.83 -27.45
C ASP A 39 8.86 -10.20 -26.17
N GLY A 40 8.45 -11.01 -25.18
CA GLY A 40 7.89 -10.58 -23.93
C GLY A 40 6.38 -10.32 -23.92
N SER A 41 5.70 -10.42 -25.08
CA SER A 41 4.26 -10.21 -25.17
C SER A 41 3.46 -11.38 -24.58
N TRP A 42 2.36 -11.06 -23.90
CA TRP A 42 1.44 -12.04 -23.35
C TRP A 42 0.31 -12.37 -24.30
N HIS A 43 0.04 -13.64 -24.45
CA HIS A 43 -1.04 -14.15 -25.31
C HIS A 43 -1.93 -15.12 -24.54
N ARG A 44 -3.22 -15.14 -24.91
CA ARG A 44 -4.17 -16.15 -24.47
C ARG A 44 -4.62 -16.93 -25.69
N MET A 45 -4.51 -18.26 -25.59
CA MET A 45 -5.09 -19.18 -26.55
C MET A 45 -6.35 -19.76 -25.94
N LEU A 46 -7.41 -19.84 -26.75
CA LEU A 46 -8.72 -20.32 -26.36
C LEU A 46 -9.20 -21.32 -27.42
N PHE A 47 -9.59 -22.50 -27.00
CA PHE A 47 -10.36 -23.45 -27.81
C PHE A 47 -11.82 -23.42 -27.35
N THR A 48 -12.75 -23.15 -28.28
CA THR A 48 -14.19 -23.10 -28.04
C THR A 48 -14.88 -24.13 -28.89
N VAL A 49 -15.77 -24.95 -28.31
CA VAL A 49 -16.59 -25.91 -29.03
C VAL A 49 -17.56 -25.14 -29.93
N LYS A 50 -17.62 -25.54 -31.19
CA LYS A 50 -18.57 -24.99 -32.17
C LYS A 50 -19.64 -26.00 -32.60
N LYS A 51 -19.32 -27.29 -32.61
CA LYS A 51 -20.28 -28.31 -32.99
C LYS A 51 -19.97 -29.62 -32.28
N ARG A 52 -21.02 -30.30 -31.86
CA ARG A 52 -21.00 -31.69 -31.36
C ARG A 52 -21.82 -32.58 -32.30
N ASP A 53 -21.52 -33.86 -32.36
CA ASP A 53 -22.34 -34.87 -33.04
C ASP A 53 -23.54 -35.28 -32.16
N GLU A 54 -24.39 -36.19 -32.70
CA GLU A 54 -25.56 -36.69 -31.97
C GLU A 54 -25.22 -37.49 -30.70
N SER A 55 -23.97 -37.96 -30.58
CA SER A 55 -23.44 -38.67 -29.42
C SER A 55 -22.78 -37.71 -28.40
N GLY A 56 -22.80 -36.40 -28.68
CA GLY A 56 -22.18 -35.37 -27.81
C GLY A 56 -20.68 -35.19 -27.98
N ASN A 57 -20.03 -35.88 -28.94
CA ASN A 57 -18.60 -35.72 -29.20
C ASN A 57 -18.32 -34.41 -29.95
N VAL A 58 -17.22 -33.75 -29.60
CA VAL A 58 -16.80 -32.50 -30.23
C VAL A 58 -16.29 -32.77 -31.65
N THR A 59 -16.93 -32.15 -32.63
CA THR A 59 -16.57 -32.30 -34.06
C THR A 59 -15.87 -31.08 -34.64
N HIS A 60 -16.21 -29.89 -34.11
CA HIS A 60 -15.60 -28.62 -34.56
C HIS A 60 -15.21 -27.76 -33.37
N VAL A 61 -13.99 -27.25 -33.43
CA VAL A 61 -13.42 -26.35 -32.41
C VAL A 61 -12.90 -25.11 -33.11
N LEU A 62 -13.17 -23.96 -32.53
CA LEU A 62 -12.55 -22.68 -32.90
C LEU A 62 -11.34 -22.45 -32.00
N CYS A 63 -10.17 -22.24 -32.60
CA CYS A 63 -8.98 -21.77 -31.92
C CYS A 63 -8.87 -20.24 -32.09
N THR A 64 -8.75 -19.52 -30.97
CA THR A 64 -8.52 -18.08 -30.98
C THR A 64 -7.28 -17.78 -30.21
N VAL A 65 -6.41 -16.97 -30.77
CA VAL A 65 -5.21 -16.41 -30.08
C VAL A 65 -5.32 -14.91 -30.10
N ARG A 66 -5.15 -14.30 -28.93
CA ARG A 66 -5.14 -12.84 -28.81
C ARG A 66 -4.06 -12.38 -27.84
N SER A 67 -3.51 -11.19 -28.08
CA SER A 67 -2.63 -10.52 -27.13
C SER A 67 -3.43 -10.05 -25.93
N ILE A 68 -2.88 -10.28 -24.74
CA ILE A 68 -3.41 -9.83 -23.46
C ILE A 68 -2.38 -8.94 -22.70
N SER A 69 -1.32 -8.50 -23.39
CA SER A 69 -0.24 -7.71 -22.79
C SER A 69 -0.74 -6.43 -22.13
N ASP A 70 -1.67 -5.72 -22.76
CA ASP A 70 -2.24 -4.50 -22.18
C ASP A 70 -3.09 -4.79 -20.92
N SER A 71 -3.77 -5.93 -20.90
CA SER A 71 -4.55 -6.35 -19.73
C SER A 71 -3.63 -6.72 -18.57
N LYS A 72 -2.56 -7.47 -18.83
CA LYS A 72 -1.54 -7.83 -17.84
C LYS A 72 -0.84 -6.58 -17.26
N ARG A 73 -0.44 -5.66 -18.13
CA ARG A 73 0.18 -4.41 -17.71
C ARG A 73 -0.74 -3.55 -16.84
N ARG A 74 -2.04 -3.50 -17.18
CA ARG A 74 -3.02 -2.79 -16.35
C ARG A 74 -3.20 -3.45 -15.00
N GLU A 75 -3.27 -4.77 -14.95
CA GLU A 75 -3.37 -5.55 -13.72
C GLU A 75 -2.15 -5.33 -12.81
N GLU A 76 -0.94 -5.39 -13.37
CA GLU A 76 0.31 -5.11 -12.65
C GLU A 76 0.34 -3.67 -12.09
N ASN A 77 -0.05 -2.67 -12.89
CA ASN A 77 -0.11 -1.28 -12.45
C ASN A 77 -1.14 -1.07 -11.32
N LEU A 78 -2.31 -1.71 -11.42
CA LEU A 78 -3.33 -1.64 -10.37
C LEU A 78 -2.86 -2.30 -9.07
N ASN A 79 -2.21 -3.45 -9.16
CA ASN A 79 -1.64 -4.14 -8.01
C ASN A 79 -0.55 -3.29 -7.34
N PHE A 80 0.34 -2.70 -8.14
CA PHE A 80 1.37 -1.80 -7.63
C PHE A 80 0.77 -0.57 -6.93
N ALA A 81 -0.23 0.07 -7.54
CA ALA A 81 -0.92 1.21 -6.95
C ALA A 81 -1.67 0.83 -5.64
N ALA A 82 -2.32 -0.33 -5.63
CA ALA A 82 -3.01 -0.83 -4.45
C ALA A 82 -2.04 -1.13 -3.28
N GLU A 83 -0.89 -1.73 -3.57
CA GLU A 83 0.14 -1.96 -2.56
C GLU A 83 0.75 -0.66 -2.03
N ALA A 84 0.99 0.32 -2.90
CA ALA A 84 1.48 1.64 -2.49
C ALA A 84 0.48 2.34 -1.56
N ALA A 85 -0.80 2.37 -1.93
CA ALA A 85 -1.86 2.95 -1.11
C ALA A 85 -2.02 2.23 0.25
N LYS A 86 -1.88 0.90 0.26
CA LYS A 86 -1.93 0.12 1.50
C LYS A 86 -0.77 0.48 2.44
N ARG A 87 0.45 0.57 1.92
CA ARG A 87 1.64 0.97 2.70
C ARG A 87 1.48 2.38 3.28
N GLU A 88 0.97 3.31 2.50
CA GLU A 88 0.69 4.68 2.96
C GLU A 88 -0.34 4.69 4.10
N ALA A 89 -1.44 3.95 3.97
CA ALA A 89 -2.47 3.82 5.01
C ALA A 89 -1.91 3.19 6.30
N GLU A 90 -1.08 2.16 6.17
CA GLU A 90 -0.43 1.52 7.32
C GLU A 90 0.54 2.47 8.04
N MET A 91 1.34 3.23 7.29
CA MET A 91 2.23 4.24 7.87
C MET A 91 1.44 5.32 8.61
N LYS A 92 0.35 5.83 8.01
CA LYS A 92 -0.54 6.81 8.63
C LYS A 92 -1.17 6.29 9.93
N THR A 93 -1.60 5.03 9.93
CA THR A 93 -2.18 4.39 11.11
C THR A 93 -1.14 4.25 12.25
N ARG A 94 0.07 3.79 11.93
CA ARG A 94 1.16 3.69 12.92
C ARG A 94 1.54 5.05 13.48
N PHE A 95 1.62 6.07 12.63
CA PHE A 95 1.91 7.43 13.03
C PHE A 95 0.86 7.95 14.03
N LEU A 96 -0.44 7.80 13.73
CA LEU A 96 -1.51 8.21 14.63
C LEU A 96 -1.49 7.45 15.97
N ALA A 97 -1.16 6.17 15.94
CA ALA A 97 -1.04 5.36 17.17
C ALA A 97 0.13 5.86 18.05
N SER A 98 1.31 6.13 17.45
CA SER A 98 2.46 6.70 18.14
C SER A 98 2.14 8.08 18.74
N MET A 99 1.56 8.97 17.94
CA MET A 99 1.16 10.31 18.38
C MET A 99 0.16 10.27 19.55
N SER A 100 -0.81 9.34 19.48
CA SER A 100 -1.78 9.15 20.57
C SER A 100 -1.10 8.75 21.89
N HIS A 101 -0.08 7.89 21.82
CA HIS A 101 0.72 7.52 22.99
C HIS A 101 1.52 8.70 23.52
N ASP A 102 2.21 9.43 22.64
CA ASP A 102 3.10 10.53 23.00
C ASP A 102 2.35 11.75 23.55
N ILE A 103 1.10 11.95 23.12
CA ILE A 103 0.18 12.95 23.70
C ILE A 103 -0.35 12.48 25.07
N ARG A 104 -0.68 11.20 25.23
CA ARG A 104 -1.26 10.66 26.47
C ARG A 104 -0.31 10.76 27.65
N THR A 105 0.97 10.56 27.42
CA THR A 105 2.00 10.55 28.50
C THR A 105 2.08 11.90 29.24
N PRO A 106 2.34 13.05 28.57
CA PRO A 106 2.37 14.35 29.24
C PRO A 106 0.98 14.74 29.78
N LEU A 107 -0.10 14.39 29.11
CA LEU A 107 -1.46 14.67 29.57
C LEU A 107 -1.75 13.98 30.90
N ASN A 108 -1.43 12.70 31.04
CA ASN A 108 -1.56 11.97 32.31
C ASN A 108 -0.64 12.56 33.40
N GLY A 109 0.54 13.02 33.02
CA GLY A 109 1.44 13.76 33.92
C GLY A 109 0.77 15.03 34.46
N ILE A 110 0.18 15.85 33.59
CA ILE A 110 -0.52 17.09 33.99
C ILE A 110 -1.71 16.74 34.93
N ILE A 111 -2.52 15.75 34.61
CA ILE A 111 -3.63 15.29 35.43
C ILE A 111 -3.14 14.87 36.84
N GLY A 112 -2.05 14.08 36.87
CA GLY A 112 -1.41 13.68 38.14
C GLY A 112 -0.94 14.87 38.97
N MET A 113 -0.34 15.87 38.32
CA MET A 113 0.13 17.08 38.99
C MET A 113 -1.02 17.95 39.54
N VAL A 114 -2.13 18.07 38.80
CA VAL A 114 -3.34 18.77 39.27
C VAL A 114 -3.91 18.06 40.52
N ASN A 115 -3.98 16.70 40.47
CA ASN A 115 -4.46 15.93 41.61
C ASN A 115 -3.53 16.09 42.84
N MET A 116 -2.19 16.09 42.64
CA MET A 116 -1.23 16.37 43.70
C MET A 116 -1.40 17.78 44.26
N GLY A 117 -1.63 18.79 43.41
CA GLY A 117 -1.86 20.17 43.85
C GLY A 117 -3.02 20.29 44.81
N ASN A 118 -4.09 19.51 44.61
CA ASN A 118 -5.22 19.48 45.54
C ASN A 118 -4.87 18.84 46.89
N GLN A 119 -3.93 17.87 46.93
CA GLN A 119 -3.50 17.22 48.17
C GLN A 119 -2.55 18.07 48.99
N TYR A 120 -1.76 18.91 48.34
CA TYR A 120 -0.74 19.82 48.99
C TYR A 120 -1.18 21.28 48.92
N ALA A 121 -2.48 21.55 49.12
CA ALA A 121 -3.05 22.89 49.00
C ALA A 121 -2.39 23.93 49.94
N ASP A 122 -2.00 23.49 51.12
CA ASP A 122 -1.42 24.35 52.18
C ASP A 122 0.12 24.42 52.15
N ASP A 123 0.78 23.77 51.18
CA ASP A 123 2.25 23.81 51.03
C ASP A 123 2.66 24.66 49.79
N PRO A 124 3.06 25.95 50.00
CA PRO A 124 3.41 26.83 48.89
C PRO A 124 4.62 26.36 48.07
N GLN A 125 5.59 25.70 48.71
CA GLN A 125 6.78 25.22 48.01
C GLN A 125 6.44 24.01 47.08
N MET A 126 5.63 23.10 47.59
CA MET A 126 5.15 21.97 46.80
C MET A 126 4.24 22.45 45.66
N GLN A 127 3.36 23.41 45.92
CA GLN A 127 2.50 24.02 44.90
C GLN A 127 3.31 24.65 43.75
N GLN A 128 4.42 25.30 44.06
CA GLN A 128 5.30 25.90 43.06
C GLN A 128 5.95 24.82 42.21
N LYS A 129 6.52 23.77 42.80
CA LYS A 129 7.12 22.64 42.07
C LYS A 129 6.12 21.90 41.15
N ILE A 130 4.89 21.71 41.62
CA ILE A 130 3.83 21.10 40.86
C ILE A 130 3.49 21.94 39.61
N ARG A 131 3.35 23.28 39.78
CA ARG A 131 3.09 24.20 38.66
C ARG A 131 4.22 24.23 37.66
N GLU A 132 5.47 24.24 38.08
CA GLU A 132 6.64 24.22 37.19
C GLU A 132 6.65 22.95 36.32
N LYS A 133 6.48 21.79 36.95
CA LYS A 133 6.42 20.50 36.22
C LYS A 133 5.21 20.38 35.29
N ALA A 134 4.04 20.87 35.72
CA ALA A 134 2.86 20.89 34.88
C ALA A 134 3.07 21.77 33.65
N MET A 135 3.71 22.94 33.83
CA MET A 135 4.02 23.88 32.77
C MET A 135 5.06 23.31 31.80
N GLU A 136 6.07 22.59 32.27
CA GLU A 136 7.03 21.86 31.43
C GLU A 136 6.33 20.81 30.56
N SER A 137 5.47 19.97 31.15
CA SER A 137 4.67 18.97 30.41
C SER A 137 3.73 19.59 29.38
N LEU A 138 3.15 20.76 29.70
CA LEU A 138 2.29 21.51 28.79
C LEU A 138 3.07 22.06 27.59
N LYS A 139 4.26 22.62 27.81
CA LYS A 139 5.15 23.10 26.74
C LYS A 139 5.52 21.96 25.79
N TYR A 140 5.87 20.82 26.35
CA TYR A 140 6.17 19.62 25.55
C TYR A 140 4.96 19.17 24.71
N LEU A 141 3.76 19.15 25.29
CA LEU A 141 2.53 18.80 24.57
C LEU A 141 2.24 19.76 23.42
N VAL A 142 2.42 21.08 23.64
CA VAL A 142 2.25 22.09 22.58
C VAL A 142 3.25 21.88 21.44
N SER A 143 4.51 21.55 21.75
CA SER A 143 5.51 21.21 20.73
C SER A 143 5.09 20.01 19.89
N LEU A 144 4.64 18.92 20.52
CA LEU A 144 4.14 17.74 19.80
C LEU A 144 2.97 18.06 18.87
N VAL A 145 2.03 18.89 19.31
CA VAL A 145 0.89 19.31 18.48
C VAL A 145 1.37 20.11 17.28
N ASN A 146 2.31 21.02 17.47
CA ASN A 146 2.90 21.82 16.38
C ASN A 146 3.63 20.92 15.37
N ASP A 147 4.40 19.93 15.83
CA ASP A 147 5.09 18.95 14.96
C ASP A 147 4.09 18.19 14.08
N VAL A 148 2.94 17.78 14.65
CA VAL A 148 1.85 17.12 13.89
C VAL A 148 1.23 18.06 12.86
N LEU A 149 1.00 19.32 13.22
CA LEU A 149 0.43 20.31 12.31
C LEU A 149 1.39 20.63 11.15
N ASP A 150 2.68 20.74 11.44
CA ASP A 150 3.69 21.00 10.41
C ASP A 150 3.86 19.80 9.48
N MET A 151 3.80 18.57 10.00
CA MET A 151 3.79 17.37 9.17
C MET A 151 2.56 17.28 8.26
N ASN A 152 1.38 17.69 8.76
CA ASN A 152 0.18 17.77 7.93
C ASN A 152 0.31 18.82 6.80
N LYS A 153 0.93 19.98 7.07
CA LYS A 153 1.21 21.01 6.05
C LYS A 153 2.19 20.51 4.99
N LEU A 154 3.21 19.75 5.39
CA LEU A 154 4.16 19.09 4.46
C LEU A 154 3.45 18.11 3.51
N GLN A 155 2.51 17.31 4.04
CA GLN A 155 1.76 16.34 3.25
C GLN A 155 0.72 16.96 2.31
N SER A 156 0.11 18.08 2.71
CA SER A 156 -0.88 18.79 1.87
C SER A 156 -0.25 19.61 0.74
N GLY A 157 1.06 19.78 0.72
CA GLY A 157 1.74 20.63 -0.26
C GLY A 157 1.52 22.13 -0.03
N ASP A 158 0.91 22.53 1.09
CA ASP A 158 0.61 23.91 1.46
C ASP A 158 1.80 24.67 2.06
N LEU A 159 3.01 24.13 1.91
CA LEU A 159 4.20 24.87 2.27
C LEU A 159 4.38 26.04 1.29
N LYS A 160 3.94 27.20 1.66
CA LYS A 160 4.45 28.44 1.09
C LYS A 160 5.91 28.55 1.50
N ASP A 161 6.82 28.40 0.54
CA ASP A 161 8.24 28.70 0.70
C ASP A 161 8.36 30.13 1.27
N GLN A 162 8.50 30.26 2.59
CA GLN A 162 8.92 31.49 3.21
C GLN A 162 10.45 31.51 3.08
N GLN A 163 10.94 32.12 2.02
CA GLN A 163 12.36 32.43 1.87
C GLN A 163 12.75 33.43 2.97
N LEU A 164 13.20 32.93 4.12
CA LEU A 164 13.83 33.73 5.14
C LEU A 164 15.34 33.74 4.88
N LEU A 165 15.87 34.94 4.60
CA LEU A 165 17.33 35.15 4.64
C LEU A 165 17.77 35.05 6.09
N PHE A 166 18.59 34.07 6.43
CA PHE A 166 19.19 33.92 7.74
C PHE A 166 20.72 33.77 7.61
N ASP A 167 21.46 34.29 8.61
CA ASP A 167 22.91 34.13 8.67
C ASP A 167 23.25 32.76 9.27
N LEU A 168 23.69 31.82 8.41
CA LEU A 168 24.07 30.46 8.80
C LEU A 168 25.22 30.46 9.84
N THR A 169 26.12 31.46 9.79
CA THR A 169 27.23 31.56 10.74
C THR A 169 26.76 31.91 12.15
N MET A 170 25.66 32.63 12.28
CA MET A 170 25.03 32.93 13.57
C MET A 170 24.40 31.68 14.19
N VAL A 171 23.69 30.88 13.41
CA VAL A 171 23.07 29.64 13.84
C VAL A 171 24.10 28.58 14.25
N LEU A 172 25.22 28.46 13.53
CA LEU A 172 26.31 27.53 13.85
C LEU A 172 27.15 27.90 15.09
N ARG A 173 27.03 29.15 15.57
CA ARG A 173 27.69 29.57 16.80
C ARG A 173 26.88 29.28 18.08
N GLU A 174 25.59 29.02 17.95
CA GLU A 174 24.68 28.70 19.06
C GLU A 174 24.48 27.18 19.28
N LEU A 175 25.06 26.34 18.40
CA LEU A 175 25.15 24.88 18.54
C LEU A 175 26.46 24.46 19.20
#